data_b73ce1cc1caf48b9d0883907f4def041
#
_entry.id   b73ce1cc1caf48b9d0883907f4def041
#
_cell.length_a   1.000
_cell.length_b   1.000
_cell.length_c   1.000
_cell.angle_alpha   90.00
_cell.angle_beta   90.00
_cell.angle_gamma   90.00
#
_symmetry.space_group_name_H-M   'P 1'
#
loop_
_entity.id
_entity.type
_entity.pdbx_description
1 polymer ?
#
loop_
_entity_poly.entity_id
_entity_poly.type
_entity_poly.pdbx_seq_one_letter_code
_entity_poly.pdbx_strand_id
1 'polypeptide(L)' 'MLDHAIVTFTFEEYITVKRIVLDGDAQGALNFVKIIAKRLERTITEQGGLKKTIGA' A
#
# COMPACT_ATOMS: atom_id res chain seq x y z
N MET A 1 2.27 8.84 -18.36
CA MET A 1 2.70 8.53 -17.08
C MET A 1 1.71 8.88 -16.02
N LEU A 2 1.65 8.12 -14.94
CA LEU A 2 0.70 8.38 -13.89
C LEU A 2 1.23 9.42 -12.92
N ASP A 3 0.38 10.36 -12.54
CA ASP A 3 0.75 11.31 -11.53
C ASP A 3 0.49 10.74 -10.14
N HIS A 4 -0.37 9.78 -10.04
CA HIS A 4 -0.70 9.18 -8.75
C HIS A 4 -1.31 7.82 -8.96
N ALA A 5 -1.31 7.04 -7.92
CA ALA A 5 -1.89 5.70 -7.95
C ALA A 5 -3.02 5.64 -6.94
N ILE A 6 -4.04 4.87 -7.24
CA ILE A 6 -5.19 4.73 -6.36
C ILE A 6 -5.24 3.32 -5.82
N VAL A 7 -5.34 3.20 -4.50
CA VAL A 7 -5.41 1.90 -3.85
C VAL A 7 -6.64 1.89 -2.97
N THR A 8 -7.41 0.82 -3.04
CA THR A 8 -8.62 0.72 -2.22
C THR A 8 -8.37 -0.15 -1.01
N PHE A 9 -9.13 0.11 0.04
CA PHE A 9 -9.02 -0.64 1.28
C PHE A 9 -10.39 -1.04 1.75
N THR A 10 -10.47 -2.16 2.45
CA THR A 10 -11.74 -2.61 3.01
C THR A 10 -11.96 -1.88 4.32
N PHE A 11 -13.18 -1.96 4.82
CA PHE A 11 -13.50 -1.36 6.10
C PHE A 11 -12.70 -2.00 7.22
N GLU A 12 -12.46 -3.28 7.13
CA GLU A 12 -11.66 -3.98 8.14
C GLU A 12 -10.22 -3.47 8.15
N GLU A 13 -9.69 -3.17 6.99
CA GLU A 13 -8.34 -2.62 6.90
C GLU A 13 -8.29 -1.22 7.49
N TYR A 14 -9.35 -0.46 7.31
CA TYR A 14 -9.44 0.86 7.90
C TYR A 14 -9.41 0.76 9.43
N ILE A 15 -10.15 -0.19 9.99
CA ILE A 15 -10.16 -0.39 11.43
C ILE A 15 -8.78 -0.81 11.92
N THR A 16 -8.10 -1.66 11.15
CA THR A 16 -6.74 -2.08 11.51
C THR A 16 -5.80 -0.89 11.59
N VAL A 17 -5.89 -0.01 10.61
CA VAL A 17 -5.04 1.18 10.59
C VAL A 17 -5.32 2.06 11.79
N LYS A 18 -6.59 2.28 12.10
CA LYS A 18 -6.94 3.09 13.25
C LYS A 18 -6.40 2.51 14.54
N ARG A 19 -6.46 1.20 14.67
CA ARG A 19 -5.98 0.55 15.87
C ARG A 19 -4.46 0.69 15.98
N ILE A 20 -3.75 0.55 14.87
CA ILE A 20 -2.32 0.72 14.85
C ILE A 20 -1.92 2.11 15.33
N VAL A 21 -2.64 3.12 14.88
CA VAL A 21 -2.37 4.50 15.27
C VAL A 21 -2.65 4.70 16.75
N LEU A 22 -3.79 4.20 17.21
CA LEU A 22 -4.17 4.37 18.61
C LEU A 22 -3.21 3.68 19.56
N ASP A 23 -2.69 2.53 19.18
CA ASP A 23 -1.81 1.77 20.04
C ASP A 23 -0.35 2.17 19.89
N GLY A 24 -0.03 2.98 18.94
CA GLY A 24 1.35 3.33 18.66
C GLY A 24 2.14 2.12 18.23
N ASP A 25 1.51 1.22 17.46
CA ASP A 25 2.11 -0.05 17.08
C ASP A 25 3.04 0.13 15.90
N ALA A 26 4.30 0.43 16.17
CA ALA A 26 5.26 0.69 15.11
C ALA A 26 5.48 -0.52 14.21
N GLN A 27 5.53 -1.71 14.79
CA GLN A 27 5.74 -2.91 14.00
C GLN A 27 4.55 -3.20 13.11
N GLY A 28 3.35 -3.03 13.65
CA GLY A 28 2.15 -3.21 12.86
C GLY A 28 2.06 -2.20 11.73
N ALA A 29 2.49 -0.97 12.00
CA ALA A 29 2.50 0.07 10.99
C ALA A 29 3.45 -0.29 9.86
N LEU A 30 4.64 -0.77 10.19
CA LEU A 30 5.60 -1.16 9.17
C LEU A 30 5.06 -2.31 8.33
N ASN A 31 4.45 -3.30 8.98
CA ASN A 31 3.88 -4.42 8.26
C ASN A 31 2.79 -3.97 7.30
N PHE A 32 1.96 -3.04 7.76
CA PHE A 32 0.88 -2.55 6.91
C PHE A 32 1.42 -1.74 5.73
N VAL A 33 2.45 -0.95 5.97
CA VAL A 33 3.07 -0.17 4.90
C VAL A 33 3.64 -1.11 3.83
N LYS A 34 4.17 -2.25 4.23
CA LYS A 34 4.67 -3.22 3.26
C LYS A 34 3.55 -3.73 2.36
N ILE A 35 2.38 -3.92 2.94
CA ILE A 35 1.22 -4.35 2.17
C ILE A 35 0.82 -3.25 1.20
N ILE A 36 0.81 -2.01 1.65
CA ILE A 36 0.47 -0.89 0.80
C ILE A 36 1.45 -0.79 -0.37
N ALA A 37 2.72 -0.98 -0.09
CA ALA A 37 3.73 -0.90 -1.14
C ALA A 37 3.46 -1.92 -2.23
N LYS A 38 3.09 -3.13 -1.83
CA LYS A 38 2.78 -4.16 -2.82
C LYS A 38 1.56 -3.79 -3.66
N ARG A 39 0.55 -3.21 -3.02
CA ARG A 39 -0.64 -2.81 -3.76
C ARG A 39 -0.34 -1.69 -4.72
N LEU A 40 0.51 -0.76 -4.32
CA LEU A 40 0.88 0.34 -5.19
C LEU A 40 1.65 -0.18 -6.40
N GLU A 41 2.57 -1.09 -6.19
CA GLU A 41 3.33 -1.67 -7.29
C GLU A 41 2.43 -2.36 -8.28
N ARG A 42 1.45 -3.09 -7.75
CA ARG A 42 0.52 -3.80 -8.60
C ARG A 42 -0.32 -2.83 -9.40
N THR A 43 -0.81 -1.77 -8.74
CA THR A 43 -1.63 -0.78 -9.41
C THR A 43 -0.88 -0.12 -10.55
N ILE A 44 0.34 0.27 -10.32
CA ILE A 44 1.15 0.92 -11.32
C ILE A 44 1.42 -0.02 -12.48
N THR A 45 1.73 -1.26 -12.18
CA THR A 45 2.00 -2.26 -13.20
C THR A 45 0.78 -2.55 -14.05
N GLU A 46 -0.36 -2.68 -13.40
CA GLU A 46 -1.58 -2.99 -14.14
C GLU A 46 -2.01 -1.86 -15.03
N GLN A 47 -1.65 -0.64 -14.70
CA GLN A 47 -1.98 0.47 -15.55
C GLN A 47 -0.94 0.71 -16.60
N GLY A 48 0.02 -0.19 -16.70
CA GLY A 48 0.99 -0.13 -17.77
C GLY A 48 2.05 0.89 -17.58
N GLY A 49 2.19 1.36 -16.38
CA GLY A 49 3.15 2.38 -16.13
C GLY A 49 4.56 1.90 -16.19
N LEU A 50 4.87 0.92 -15.41
CA LEU A 50 6.20 0.48 -15.36
C LEU A 50 6.33 -0.87 -15.62
N LYS A 51 6.98 -1.25 -16.34
CA LYS A 51 7.08 -2.52 -16.55
C LYS A 51 8.16 -2.97 -15.86
N LYS A 52 8.56 -3.17 -15.35
CA LYS A 52 9.48 -3.54 -14.74
C LYS A 52 10.26 -3.17 -14.15
N THR A 53 10.59 -3.14 -13.59
CA THR A 53 11.14 -2.86 -13.07
C THR A 53 11.84 -2.82 -12.35
N ILE A 54 11.96 -2.78 -11.94
CA ILE A 54 12.47 -2.51 -11.12
C ILE A 54 13.19 -3.24 -10.58
N GLY A 55 13.48 -3.44 -10.40
CA GLY A 55 14.03 -3.96 -9.97
C GLY A 55 14.50 -4.43 -9.90
N ALA A 56 14.59 -4.34 -10.17
CA ALA A 56 14.89 -4.69 -10.15
C ALA A 56 15.03 -4.94 -10.06
#